data_1d06ec4ea65795aa03cb8e4bc275b288
#
_entry.id   1d06ec4ea65795aa03cb8e4bc275b288
#
_cell.length_a   1.000
_cell.length_b   1.000
_cell.length_c   1.000
_cell.angle_alpha   90.00
_cell.angle_beta   90.00
_cell.angle_gamma   90.00
#
_symmetry.space_group_name_H-M   'P 1'
#
loop_
_entity.id
_entity.type
_entity.pdbx_description
1 polymer ?
#
loop_
_entity_poly.entity_id
_entity_poly.type
_entity_poly.pdbx_seq_one_letter_code
_entity_poly.pdbx_strand_id
1 'polypeptide(L)'
;LDNDKTDKKTVVSQSAKIIIKTHEFEVPSGAILKVEEGQKVKAGDVLVEFDPYHIPIITERDGRVEYRELYVKENFDIKYNVTERMAIKPMETGDISPRIIIFDNSNNKVAEYSIPYGSYLMVQEGTDVKKGQILAKILKEGEGTKDITGGLPRVQELFEARNPKGKAMVTELAGKVEITDKKKKGMRVILIKNEESNELMKEYLIPVGEHLVVTDGMVINAGDKLTDGVISPHDILSIKGLVEAEQYILESVQQVYRDQGVTVNDKHIEVIVKQMFRKIKITNSGDSLYLEEEVIDKRTADLENEALKAKGKRVIEYIPIIQGITKAAVNTESFISAASFQETTKVLSNAAIEGKIDRLEGLKENVIIGKRIPAGTGFGIYTDINPAKAEKTEE
;
A
#
# COMPACT_ATOMS: atom_id res chain seq x y z
N LEU A 1 -37.50 -27.59 -2.93
CA LEU A 1 -37.31 -28.48 -1.78
C LEU A 1 -35.83 -28.80 -1.68
N ASP A 2 -35.06 -27.98 -0.95
CA ASP A 2 -33.94 -28.53 -0.19
C ASP A 2 -33.60 -27.54 0.91
N ASN A 3 -34.02 -27.95 2.12
CA ASN A 3 -33.65 -27.35 3.38
C ASN A 3 -32.21 -27.76 3.71
N ASP A 4 -31.25 -27.02 3.27
CA ASP A 4 -29.88 -27.10 3.85
C ASP A 4 -29.68 -25.93 4.80
N LYS A 5 -30.24 -26.08 5.99
CA LYS A 5 -29.88 -25.29 7.18
C LYS A 5 -28.54 -25.79 7.75
N THR A 6 -27.48 -25.62 7.04
CA THR A 6 -26.16 -25.62 7.62
C THR A 6 -25.87 -24.20 8.12
N ASP A 7 -25.71 -24.06 9.43
CA ASP A 7 -25.23 -22.82 10.05
C ASP A 7 -23.81 -22.51 9.52
N LYS A 8 -23.75 -21.84 8.38
CA LYS A 8 -22.50 -21.42 7.76
C LYS A 8 -21.89 -20.30 8.59
N LYS A 9 -20.77 -20.57 9.28
CA LYS A 9 -20.02 -19.56 10.02
C LYS A 9 -19.27 -18.66 9.05
N THR A 10 -19.72 -17.42 8.89
CA THR A 10 -19.09 -16.42 8.02
C THR A 10 -18.15 -15.53 8.82
N VAL A 11 -16.97 -15.23 8.26
CA VAL A 11 -15.98 -14.34 8.85
C VAL A 11 -16.44 -12.89 8.67
N VAL A 12 -16.66 -12.16 9.76
CA VAL A 12 -17.08 -10.76 9.77
C VAL A 12 -15.89 -9.81 9.91
N SER A 13 -14.83 -10.24 10.62
CA SER A 13 -13.63 -9.42 10.84
C SER A 13 -12.80 -9.25 9.57
N GLN A 14 -12.24 -8.05 9.39
CA GLN A 14 -11.34 -7.75 8.27
C GLN A 14 -9.93 -8.34 8.45
N SER A 15 -9.54 -8.71 9.69
CA SER A 15 -8.23 -9.27 10.04
C SER A 15 -8.35 -10.59 10.79
N ALA A 16 -9.11 -11.55 10.23
CA ALA A 16 -9.23 -12.87 10.82
C ALA A 16 -8.04 -13.76 10.43
N LYS A 17 -7.58 -14.59 11.37
CA LYS A 17 -6.49 -15.55 11.15
C LYS A 17 -6.89 -16.94 11.63
N ILE A 18 -6.49 -17.96 10.89
CA ILE A 18 -6.53 -19.35 11.31
C ILE A 18 -5.11 -19.76 11.68
N ILE A 19 -4.90 -20.24 12.91
CA ILE A 19 -3.59 -20.67 13.41
C ILE A 19 -3.56 -22.17 13.47
N ILE A 20 -2.63 -22.80 12.74
CA ILE A 20 -2.39 -24.25 12.79
C ILE A 20 -0.95 -24.47 13.25
N LYS A 21 -0.77 -24.90 14.51
CA LYS A 21 0.54 -24.97 15.16
C LYS A 21 1.25 -23.61 15.15
N THR A 22 2.26 -23.45 14.29
CA THR A 22 3.06 -22.22 14.13
C THR A 22 2.76 -21.46 12.83
N HIS A 23 1.83 -21.96 12.01
CA HIS A 23 1.49 -21.34 10.74
C HIS A 23 0.20 -20.54 10.89
N GLU A 24 0.26 -19.28 10.49
CA GLU A 24 -0.88 -18.37 10.44
C GLU A 24 -1.37 -18.23 9.01
N PHE A 25 -2.68 -18.37 8.81
CA PHE A 25 -3.35 -18.17 7.53
C PHE A 25 -4.33 -17.02 7.66
N GLU A 26 -4.12 -15.96 6.88
CA GLU A 26 -5.07 -14.85 6.83
C GLU A 26 -6.35 -15.26 6.13
N VAL A 27 -7.48 -14.86 6.70
CA VAL A 27 -8.80 -15.22 6.19
C VAL A 27 -9.55 -13.94 5.79
N PRO A 28 -9.94 -13.80 4.52
CA PRO A 28 -10.65 -12.61 4.07
C PRO A 28 -12.06 -12.53 4.70
N SER A 29 -12.53 -11.31 4.89
CA SER A 29 -13.91 -11.06 5.31
C SER A 29 -14.90 -11.65 4.31
N GLY A 30 -15.99 -12.23 4.81
CA GLY A 30 -17.00 -12.92 4.00
C GLY A 30 -16.69 -14.37 3.66
N ALA A 31 -15.53 -14.86 4.07
CA ALA A 31 -15.17 -16.25 3.89
C ALA A 31 -16.03 -17.18 4.78
N ILE A 32 -16.35 -18.35 4.28
CA ILE A 32 -17.11 -19.38 4.98
C ILE A 32 -16.13 -20.37 5.60
N LEU A 33 -16.12 -20.48 6.93
CA LEU A 33 -15.32 -21.46 7.63
C LEU A 33 -15.87 -22.87 7.43
N LYS A 34 -15.00 -23.81 7.05
CA LYS A 34 -15.31 -25.24 6.90
C LYS A 34 -14.81 -26.06 8.08
N VAL A 35 -14.06 -25.45 8.99
CA VAL A 35 -13.46 -26.10 10.13
C VAL A 35 -13.91 -25.44 11.43
N GLU A 36 -13.88 -26.20 12.52
CA GLU A 36 -14.20 -25.72 13.86
C GLU A 36 -12.92 -25.52 14.69
N GLU A 37 -13.02 -24.65 15.68
CA GLU A 37 -11.93 -24.44 16.63
C GLU A 37 -11.56 -25.71 17.36
N GLY A 38 -10.26 -26.06 17.41
CA GLY A 38 -9.77 -27.30 18.00
C GLY A 38 -9.88 -28.55 17.12
N GLN A 39 -10.42 -28.44 15.91
CA GLN A 39 -10.52 -29.56 14.96
C GLN A 39 -9.13 -29.98 14.44
N LYS A 40 -8.89 -31.30 14.37
CA LYS A 40 -7.67 -31.84 13.76
C LYS A 40 -7.81 -31.85 12.24
N VAL A 41 -6.91 -31.15 11.54
CA VAL A 41 -6.88 -31.06 10.07
C VAL A 41 -5.64 -31.76 9.53
N LYS A 42 -5.75 -32.28 8.30
CA LYS A 42 -4.65 -32.90 7.54
C LYS A 42 -4.21 -31.99 6.41
N ALA A 43 -3.03 -32.22 5.88
CA ALA A 43 -2.57 -31.52 4.68
C ALA A 43 -3.52 -31.82 3.50
N GLY A 44 -4.03 -30.77 2.87
CA GLY A 44 -5.01 -30.85 1.76
C GLY A 44 -6.47 -30.61 2.17
N ASP A 45 -6.78 -30.53 3.49
CA ASP A 45 -8.13 -30.19 3.93
C ASP A 45 -8.48 -28.73 3.64
N VAL A 46 -9.71 -28.49 3.20
CA VAL A 46 -10.20 -27.13 2.93
C VAL A 46 -10.59 -26.47 4.24
N LEU A 47 -9.88 -25.42 4.62
CA LEU A 47 -10.14 -24.65 5.84
C LEU A 47 -11.23 -23.62 5.66
N VAL A 48 -11.19 -22.93 4.50
CA VAL A 48 -12.03 -21.77 4.20
C VAL A 48 -12.44 -21.79 2.74
N GLU A 49 -13.64 -21.33 2.46
CA GLU A 49 -14.16 -21.09 1.12
C GLU A 49 -14.50 -19.61 0.99
N PHE A 50 -14.00 -18.93 -0.03
CA PHE A 50 -14.27 -17.53 -0.27
C PHE A 50 -14.39 -17.21 -1.77
N ASP A 51 -15.04 -16.11 -2.08
CA ASP A 51 -15.18 -15.59 -3.44
C ASP A 51 -14.04 -14.62 -3.73
N PRO A 52 -13.10 -14.96 -4.62
CA PRO A 52 -11.94 -14.09 -4.90
C PRO A 52 -12.28 -12.88 -5.77
N TYR A 53 -13.43 -12.91 -6.47
CA TYR A 53 -13.81 -11.90 -7.46
C TYR A 53 -14.67 -10.76 -6.90
N HIS A 54 -15.21 -10.96 -5.71
CA HIS A 54 -16.09 -9.98 -5.10
C HIS A 54 -15.64 -9.64 -3.68
N ILE A 55 -15.79 -8.38 -3.32
CA ILE A 55 -15.63 -7.90 -1.94
C ILE A 55 -17.03 -7.86 -1.32
N PRO A 56 -17.32 -8.69 -0.31
CA PRO A 56 -18.62 -8.68 0.32
C PRO A 56 -18.77 -7.55 1.32
N ILE A 57 -19.90 -6.85 1.32
CA ILE A 57 -20.34 -5.97 2.41
C ILE A 57 -21.23 -6.79 3.33
N ILE A 58 -20.82 -6.95 4.60
CA ILE A 58 -21.44 -7.86 5.56
C ILE A 58 -22.02 -7.06 6.72
N THR A 59 -23.19 -7.43 7.19
CA THR A 59 -23.76 -6.80 8.38
C THR A 59 -23.12 -7.33 9.68
N GLU A 60 -22.81 -6.42 10.59
CA GLU A 60 -22.34 -6.74 11.94
C GLU A 60 -23.48 -6.82 12.98
N ARG A 61 -24.67 -6.41 12.60
CA ARG A 61 -25.84 -6.31 13.47
C ARG A 61 -27.05 -6.98 12.84
N ASP A 62 -27.94 -7.45 13.71
CA ASP A 62 -29.26 -7.95 13.29
C ASP A 62 -30.20 -6.76 13.11
N GLY A 63 -31.13 -6.86 12.17
CA GLY A 63 -32.14 -5.82 12.00
C GLY A 63 -32.80 -5.84 10.61
N ARG A 64 -33.64 -4.84 10.36
CA ARG A 64 -34.39 -4.67 9.11
C ARG A 64 -33.67 -3.73 8.17
N VAL A 65 -33.55 -4.11 6.91
CA VAL A 65 -32.90 -3.36 5.84
C VAL A 65 -33.80 -2.26 5.30
N GLU A 66 -33.28 -1.03 5.20
CA GLU A 66 -33.88 0.09 4.48
C GLU A 66 -32.86 0.65 3.50
N TYR A 67 -33.29 0.93 2.27
CA TYR A 67 -32.48 1.56 1.24
C TYR A 67 -32.60 3.08 1.33
N ARG A 68 -31.48 3.79 1.31
CA ARG A 68 -31.46 5.24 1.27
C ARG A 68 -30.59 5.75 0.12
N GLU A 69 -31.21 6.56 -0.74
CA GLU A 69 -30.55 7.10 -1.93
C GLU A 69 -29.99 6.00 -2.86
N LEU A 70 -30.53 4.79 -2.79
CA LEU A 70 -30.09 3.62 -3.52
C LEU A 70 -31.08 3.30 -4.65
N TYR A 71 -30.61 3.42 -5.89
CA TYR A 71 -31.38 3.08 -7.09
C TYR A 71 -30.93 1.72 -7.59
N VAL A 72 -31.89 0.83 -7.83
CA VAL A 72 -31.65 -0.57 -8.17
C VAL A 72 -32.09 -0.84 -9.59
N LYS A 73 -31.23 -1.46 -10.38
CA LYS A 73 -31.57 -2.05 -11.68
C LYS A 73 -31.65 -3.56 -11.51
N GLU A 74 -32.76 -4.14 -11.90
CA GLU A 74 -32.91 -5.58 -11.93
C GLU A 74 -32.67 -6.10 -13.35
N ASN A 75 -31.77 -7.06 -13.49
CA ASN A 75 -31.50 -7.80 -14.71
C ASN A 75 -31.80 -9.28 -14.46
N PHE A 76 -32.56 -9.89 -15.35
CA PHE A 76 -32.79 -11.33 -15.28
C PHE A 76 -31.79 -12.05 -16.16
N ASP A 77 -30.91 -12.85 -15.54
CA ASP A 77 -29.97 -13.70 -16.26
C ASP A 77 -30.64 -15.02 -16.63
N ILE A 78 -30.91 -15.17 -17.93
CA ILE A 78 -31.58 -16.35 -18.49
C ILE A 78 -30.74 -17.61 -18.36
N LYS A 79 -29.41 -17.49 -18.35
CA LYS A 79 -28.47 -18.61 -18.29
C LYS A 79 -28.44 -19.29 -16.92
N TYR A 80 -28.54 -18.49 -15.86
CA TYR A 80 -28.52 -18.99 -14.48
C TYR A 80 -29.85 -18.93 -13.77
N ASN A 81 -30.90 -18.44 -14.44
CA ASN A 81 -32.26 -18.31 -13.90
C ASN A 81 -32.31 -17.52 -12.58
N VAL A 82 -31.47 -16.47 -12.46
CA VAL A 82 -31.32 -15.63 -11.27
C VAL A 82 -31.60 -14.18 -11.64
N THR A 83 -32.32 -13.47 -10.77
CA THR A 83 -32.47 -12.00 -10.88
C THR A 83 -31.33 -11.31 -10.18
N GLU A 84 -30.48 -10.66 -10.95
CA GLU A 84 -29.41 -9.83 -10.44
C GLU A 84 -29.90 -8.42 -10.17
N ARG A 85 -29.58 -7.89 -8.99
CA ARG A 85 -29.89 -6.51 -8.59
C ARG A 85 -28.60 -5.73 -8.46
N MET A 86 -28.49 -4.66 -9.20
CA MET A 86 -27.28 -3.82 -9.21
C MET A 86 -27.63 -2.39 -8.80
N ALA A 87 -26.79 -1.81 -7.94
CA ALA A 87 -26.88 -0.38 -7.60
C ALA A 87 -26.43 0.48 -8.79
N ILE A 88 -27.30 1.36 -9.28
CA ILE A 88 -27.00 2.22 -10.44
C ILE A 88 -26.93 3.70 -10.05
N LYS A 89 -26.14 4.47 -10.81
CA LYS A 89 -26.10 5.95 -10.71
C LYS A 89 -27.25 6.52 -11.53
N PRO A 90 -28.19 7.29 -10.95
CA PRO A 90 -29.23 7.96 -11.70
C PRO A 90 -28.67 9.07 -12.60
N MET A 91 -29.26 9.27 -13.78
CA MET A 91 -28.72 10.22 -14.80
C MET A 91 -28.90 11.72 -14.43
N GLU A 92 -29.84 12.05 -13.57
CA GLU A 92 -30.29 13.45 -13.35
C GLU A 92 -30.06 13.99 -11.94
N THR A 93 -29.51 13.23 -11.02
CA THR A 93 -29.30 13.66 -9.64
C THR A 93 -27.83 13.89 -9.37
N GLY A 94 -27.51 14.98 -8.61
CA GLY A 94 -26.16 15.31 -8.19
C GLY A 94 -25.48 14.19 -7.39
N ASP A 95 -24.35 14.50 -6.76
CA ASP A 95 -23.58 13.53 -5.97
C ASP A 95 -24.43 12.95 -4.81
N ILE A 96 -25.03 11.78 -5.07
CA ILE A 96 -25.81 11.00 -4.12
C ILE A 96 -24.94 9.85 -3.62
N SER A 97 -25.04 9.57 -2.34
CA SER A 97 -24.28 8.49 -1.69
C SER A 97 -25.24 7.35 -1.32
N PRO A 98 -25.35 6.29 -2.13
CA PRO A 98 -26.26 5.19 -1.85
C PRO A 98 -25.86 4.43 -0.60
N ARG A 99 -26.84 4.11 0.25
CA ARG A 99 -26.61 3.48 1.57
C ARG A 99 -27.68 2.45 1.88
N ILE A 100 -27.26 1.43 2.62
CA ILE A 100 -28.15 0.49 3.30
C ILE A 100 -28.12 0.80 4.78
N ILE A 101 -29.26 1.05 5.37
CA ILE A 101 -29.41 1.30 6.81
C ILE A 101 -30.10 0.09 7.44
N ILE A 102 -29.62 -0.32 8.59
CA ILE A 102 -30.21 -1.39 9.38
C ILE A 102 -30.90 -0.77 10.60
N PHE A 103 -32.17 -1.09 10.77
CA PHE A 103 -33.00 -0.68 11.90
C PHE A 103 -33.28 -1.86 12.82
N ASP A 104 -33.28 -1.61 14.10
CA ASP A 104 -33.73 -2.57 15.12
C ASP A 104 -35.27 -2.63 15.18
N ASN A 105 -35.81 -3.62 15.86
CA ASN A 105 -37.24 -3.79 16.11
C ASN A 105 -37.91 -2.56 16.74
N SER A 106 -37.13 -1.70 17.39
CA SER A 106 -37.55 -0.41 17.98
C SER A 106 -37.46 0.77 17.01
N ASN A 107 -37.20 0.52 15.72
CA ASN A 107 -37.04 1.53 14.66
C ASN A 107 -35.87 2.52 14.91
N ASN A 108 -34.87 2.10 15.69
CA ASN A 108 -33.63 2.87 15.87
C ASN A 108 -32.60 2.43 14.82
N LYS A 109 -31.86 3.39 14.25
CA LYS A 109 -30.74 3.11 13.35
C LYS A 109 -29.62 2.41 14.13
N VAL A 110 -29.28 1.20 13.74
CA VAL A 110 -28.25 0.36 14.38
C VAL A 110 -26.95 0.36 13.60
N ALA A 111 -27.03 0.34 12.27
CA ALA A 111 -25.87 0.37 11.40
C ALA A 111 -26.18 1.02 10.04
N GLU A 112 -25.16 1.54 9.38
CA GLU A 112 -25.23 2.15 8.06
C GLU A 112 -24.05 1.70 7.22
N TYR A 113 -24.32 1.22 6.00
CA TYR A 113 -23.33 0.73 5.05
C TYR A 113 -23.43 1.51 3.75
N SER A 114 -22.31 2.12 3.31
CA SER A 114 -22.24 2.76 2.01
C SER A 114 -22.09 1.72 0.91
N ILE A 115 -22.88 1.87 -0.15
CA ILE A 115 -22.92 0.91 -1.27
C ILE A 115 -22.39 1.62 -2.52
N PRO A 116 -21.26 1.19 -3.10
CA PRO A 116 -20.76 1.75 -4.35
C PRO A 116 -21.72 1.45 -5.52
N TYR A 117 -21.75 2.34 -6.51
CA TYR A 117 -22.43 2.04 -7.77
C TYR A 117 -21.77 0.85 -8.46
N GLY A 118 -22.56 -0.01 -9.07
CA GLY A 118 -22.10 -1.26 -9.69
C GLY A 118 -22.07 -2.46 -8.74
N SER A 119 -22.40 -2.28 -7.46
CA SER A 119 -22.50 -3.40 -6.50
C SER A 119 -23.71 -4.26 -6.76
N TYR A 120 -23.56 -5.58 -6.60
CA TYR A 120 -24.65 -6.55 -6.64
C TYR A 120 -25.31 -6.64 -5.27
N LEU A 121 -26.61 -6.34 -5.18
CA LEU A 121 -27.38 -6.37 -3.95
C LEU A 121 -27.88 -7.78 -3.67
N MET A 122 -27.57 -8.33 -2.50
CA MET A 122 -27.93 -9.68 -2.08
C MET A 122 -29.19 -9.71 -1.20
N VAL A 123 -29.59 -8.56 -0.65
CA VAL A 123 -30.77 -8.42 0.22
C VAL A 123 -31.78 -7.48 -0.44
N GLN A 124 -33.07 -7.60 -0.06
CA GLN A 124 -34.12 -6.70 -0.51
C GLN A 124 -34.45 -5.68 0.58
N GLU A 125 -35.00 -4.54 0.16
CA GLU A 125 -35.54 -3.57 1.10
C GLU A 125 -36.65 -4.18 1.95
N GLY A 126 -36.64 -3.90 3.24
CA GLY A 126 -37.60 -4.42 4.20
C GLY A 126 -37.34 -5.84 4.69
N THR A 127 -36.29 -6.51 4.26
CA THR A 127 -35.90 -7.86 4.72
C THR A 127 -35.18 -7.79 6.06
N ASP A 128 -35.45 -8.74 6.95
CA ASP A 128 -34.69 -8.92 8.18
C ASP A 128 -33.38 -9.66 7.89
N VAL A 129 -32.28 -9.09 8.35
CA VAL A 129 -30.93 -9.64 8.19
C VAL A 129 -30.31 -10.00 9.54
N LYS A 130 -29.46 -11.01 9.54
CA LYS A 130 -28.72 -11.46 10.71
C LYS A 130 -27.26 -11.07 10.60
N LYS A 131 -26.59 -10.90 11.73
CA LYS A 131 -25.15 -10.69 11.80
C LYS A 131 -24.38 -11.72 10.97
N GLY A 132 -23.44 -11.25 10.14
CA GLY A 132 -22.67 -12.10 9.23
C GLY A 132 -23.33 -12.33 7.86
N GLN A 133 -24.50 -11.78 7.59
CA GLN A 133 -25.16 -11.90 6.30
C GLN A 133 -24.58 -10.88 5.30
N ILE A 134 -24.37 -11.30 4.06
CA ILE A 134 -23.87 -10.44 2.98
C ILE A 134 -25.02 -9.55 2.49
N LEU A 135 -24.81 -8.23 2.57
CA LEU A 135 -25.76 -7.22 2.09
C LEU A 135 -25.58 -6.93 0.61
N ALA A 136 -24.34 -6.76 0.19
CA ALA A 136 -23.97 -6.49 -1.18
C ALA A 136 -22.60 -7.10 -1.51
N LYS A 137 -22.34 -7.30 -2.79
CA LYS A 137 -21.05 -7.73 -3.32
C LYS A 137 -20.53 -6.67 -4.28
N ILE A 138 -19.36 -6.18 -4.06
CA ILE A 138 -18.65 -5.26 -4.95
C ILE A 138 -17.79 -6.11 -5.89
N LEU A 139 -17.88 -5.90 -7.19
CA LEU A 139 -16.97 -6.52 -8.13
C LEU A 139 -15.57 -5.93 -7.90
N LYS A 140 -14.60 -6.76 -7.65
CA LYS A 140 -13.21 -6.32 -7.49
C LYS A 140 -12.70 -5.85 -8.85
N GLU A 141 -12.69 -4.53 -9.06
CA GLU A 141 -12.21 -3.95 -10.31
C GLU A 141 -10.76 -4.37 -10.56
N GLY A 142 -10.51 -5.06 -11.65
CA GLY A 142 -9.18 -5.48 -12.11
C GLY A 142 -8.90 -6.97 -12.18
N GLU A 143 -9.74 -7.84 -11.63
CA GLU A 143 -9.53 -9.30 -11.72
C GLU A 143 -10.33 -10.00 -12.84
N GLY A 144 -11.27 -9.30 -13.49
CA GLY A 144 -12.06 -9.85 -14.62
C GLY A 144 -11.30 -9.95 -15.94
N THR A 145 -10.25 -9.18 -16.11
CA THR A 145 -9.27 -9.32 -17.18
C THR A 145 -7.90 -9.25 -16.53
N LYS A 146 -7.34 -10.39 -16.17
CA LYS A 146 -5.90 -10.55 -15.90
C LYS A 146 -5.15 -10.30 -17.20
N ASP A 147 -5.21 -9.07 -17.68
CA ASP A 147 -4.36 -8.66 -18.77
C ASP A 147 -2.95 -8.54 -18.20
N ILE A 148 -2.02 -9.25 -18.81
CA ILE A 148 -0.58 -9.21 -18.49
C ILE A 148 -0.09 -7.76 -18.45
N THR A 149 -0.72 -6.87 -19.21
CA THR A 149 -0.45 -5.43 -19.23
C THR A 149 -0.95 -4.67 -18.00
N GLY A 150 -1.95 -5.16 -17.27
CA GLY A 150 -2.52 -4.48 -16.10
C GLY A 150 -1.57 -4.46 -14.89
N GLY A 151 -0.82 -5.52 -14.66
CA GLY A 151 0.16 -5.61 -13.57
C GLY A 151 1.44 -4.82 -13.81
N LEU A 152 1.96 -4.79 -15.04
CA LEU A 152 3.21 -4.08 -15.39
C LEU A 152 3.14 -2.56 -15.13
N PRO A 153 2.09 -1.82 -15.50
CA PRO A 153 1.96 -0.41 -15.16
C PRO A 153 2.00 -0.14 -13.66
N ARG A 154 1.44 -1.04 -12.85
CA ARG A 154 1.50 -0.91 -11.37
C ARG A 154 2.91 -1.11 -10.83
N VAL A 155 3.67 -2.06 -11.32
CA VAL A 155 5.08 -2.25 -10.95
C VAL A 155 5.91 -1.02 -11.32
N GLN A 156 5.70 -0.47 -12.53
CA GLN A 156 6.36 0.76 -12.95
C GLN A 156 5.98 1.95 -12.06
N GLU A 157 4.71 2.10 -11.71
CA GLU A 157 4.23 3.14 -10.81
C GLU A 157 4.89 3.07 -9.43
N LEU A 158 5.02 1.87 -8.86
CA LEU A 158 5.69 1.62 -7.59
C LEU A 158 7.18 1.97 -7.64
N PHE A 159 7.91 1.49 -8.65
CA PHE A 159 9.33 1.79 -8.79
C PHE A 159 9.63 3.24 -9.14
N GLU A 160 8.74 3.93 -9.83
CA GLU A 160 8.87 5.38 -10.05
C GLU A 160 8.35 6.23 -8.89
N ALA A 161 7.86 5.58 -7.82
CA ALA A 161 7.28 6.24 -6.64
C ALA A 161 6.24 7.31 -7.04
N ARG A 162 5.42 7.04 -8.06
CA ARG A 162 4.37 7.94 -8.51
C ARG A 162 3.18 7.89 -7.57
N ASN A 163 2.49 9.02 -7.42
CA ASN A 163 1.21 9.02 -6.74
C ASN A 163 0.18 8.25 -7.57
N PRO A 164 -0.46 7.22 -7.01
CA PRO A 164 -1.43 6.41 -7.74
C PRO A 164 -2.65 7.24 -8.16
N LYS A 165 -3.22 6.87 -9.31
CA LYS A 165 -4.56 7.33 -9.69
C LYS A 165 -5.56 6.64 -8.77
N GLY A 166 -6.43 7.42 -8.09
CA GLY A 166 -7.31 6.85 -7.05
C GLY A 166 -6.56 6.54 -5.75
N LYS A 167 -5.73 7.49 -5.30
CA LYS A 167 -5.03 7.42 -4.02
C LYS A 167 -6.01 7.28 -2.87
N ALA A 168 -5.86 6.25 -2.04
CA ALA A 168 -6.60 6.12 -0.80
C ALA A 168 -6.19 7.22 0.19
N MET A 169 -7.18 7.76 0.92
CA MET A 169 -6.90 8.59 2.07
C MET A 169 -6.57 7.70 3.26
N VAL A 170 -5.45 7.99 3.92
CA VAL A 170 -4.91 7.20 5.05
C VAL A 170 -4.93 8.05 6.29
N THR A 171 -5.18 7.44 7.45
CA THR A 171 -5.09 8.14 8.73
C THR A 171 -3.64 8.28 9.18
N GLU A 172 -3.30 9.44 9.74
CA GLU A 172 -1.97 9.66 10.34
C GLU A 172 -1.93 9.26 11.82
N LEU A 173 -3.09 9.17 12.47
CA LEU A 173 -3.22 8.92 13.90
C LEU A 173 -4.12 7.72 14.16
N ALA A 174 -3.83 6.98 15.23
CA ALA A 174 -4.71 5.95 15.73
C ALA A 174 -5.86 6.58 16.53
N GLY A 175 -7.05 6.00 16.46
CA GLY A 175 -8.20 6.49 17.21
C GLY A 175 -9.52 5.90 16.73
N LYS A 176 -10.60 6.42 17.30
CA LYS A 176 -11.97 6.04 16.98
C LYS A 176 -12.53 6.96 15.89
N VAL A 177 -13.09 6.36 14.86
CA VAL A 177 -13.72 7.05 13.74
C VAL A 177 -15.12 7.55 14.14
N GLU A 178 -15.43 8.80 13.84
CA GLU A 178 -16.78 9.35 13.88
C GLU A 178 -17.09 10.00 12.52
N ILE A 179 -18.11 9.48 11.86
CA ILE A 179 -18.57 10.00 10.57
C ILE A 179 -19.65 11.04 10.81
N THR A 180 -19.35 12.27 10.41
CA THR A 180 -20.30 13.38 10.62
C THR A 180 -21.12 13.61 9.34
N ASP A 181 -22.43 13.71 9.47
CA ASP A 181 -23.35 14.05 8.37
C ASP A 181 -23.18 15.50 7.87
N LYS A 182 -22.41 16.33 8.57
CA LYS A 182 -22.13 17.71 8.18
C LYS A 182 -21.20 17.75 6.97
N LYS A 183 -21.73 18.24 5.85
CA LYS A 183 -20.91 18.49 4.64
C LYS A 183 -20.19 19.85 4.81
N LYS A 184 -18.86 19.84 4.73
CA LYS A 184 -18.04 21.05 4.70
C LYS A 184 -17.50 21.24 3.28
N LYS A 185 -17.89 22.32 2.61
CA LYS A 185 -17.54 22.60 1.20
C LYS A 185 -17.89 21.45 0.23
N GLY A 186 -19.01 20.75 0.44
CA GLY A 186 -19.40 19.61 -0.40
C GLY A 186 -18.64 18.32 -0.14
N MET A 187 -17.79 18.28 0.90
CA MET A 187 -17.03 17.09 1.31
C MET A 187 -17.61 16.48 2.58
N ARG A 188 -17.50 15.19 2.72
CA ARG A 188 -17.86 14.45 3.94
C ARG A 188 -16.75 14.64 4.98
N VAL A 189 -17.13 14.83 6.24
CA VAL A 189 -16.20 15.04 7.35
C VAL A 189 -16.06 13.76 8.15
N ILE A 190 -14.84 13.27 8.30
CA ILE A 190 -14.50 12.18 9.21
C ILE A 190 -13.63 12.75 10.32
N LEU A 191 -14.04 12.49 11.55
CA LEU A 191 -13.33 12.90 12.76
C LEU A 191 -12.63 11.67 13.35
N ILE A 192 -11.37 11.84 13.70
CA ILE A 192 -10.64 10.83 14.48
C ILE A 192 -10.53 11.37 15.91
N LYS A 193 -11.08 10.61 16.84
CA LYS A 193 -11.09 10.92 18.26
C LYS A 193 -10.18 9.95 19.01
N ASN A 194 -9.60 10.43 20.10
CA ASN A 194 -8.87 9.56 21.01
C ASN A 194 -9.83 8.53 21.62
N GLU A 195 -9.41 7.27 21.71
CA GLU A 195 -10.21 6.18 22.24
C GLU A 195 -10.60 6.38 23.71
N GLU A 196 -9.69 6.95 24.53
CA GLU A 196 -9.89 7.13 25.97
C GLU A 196 -10.55 8.47 26.32
N SER A 197 -10.06 9.59 25.76
CA SER A 197 -10.54 10.94 26.12
C SER A 197 -11.68 11.45 25.25
N ASN A 198 -11.98 10.78 24.15
CA ASN A 198 -12.98 11.19 23.15
C ASN A 198 -12.75 12.60 22.57
N GLU A 199 -11.52 13.13 22.73
CA GLU A 199 -11.12 14.43 22.20
C GLU A 199 -10.83 14.31 20.70
N LEU A 200 -11.19 15.36 19.95
CA LEU A 200 -10.90 15.44 18.52
C LEU A 200 -9.41 15.57 18.29
N MET A 201 -8.82 14.59 17.59
CA MET A 201 -7.41 14.61 17.22
C MET A 201 -7.19 15.18 15.82
N LYS A 202 -7.99 14.75 14.84
CA LYS A 202 -7.85 15.22 13.45
C LYS A 202 -9.16 15.12 12.67
N GLU A 203 -9.35 16.08 11.72
CA GLU A 203 -10.48 16.13 10.80
C GLU A 203 -9.99 15.80 9.39
N TYR A 204 -10.66 14.86 8.71
CA TYR A 204 -10.40 14.51 7.33
C TYR A 204 -11.60 14.89 6.44
N LEU A 205 -11.32 15.56 5.33
CA LEU A 205 -12.32 15.96 4.35
C LEU A 205 -12.27 15.03 3.15
N ILE A 206 -13.31 14.25 2.94
CA ILE A 206 -13.37 13.24 1.88
C ILE A 206 -14.44 13.64 0.87
N PRO A 207 -14.13 13.64 -0.45
CA PRO A 207 -15.13 13.85 -1.49
C PRO A 207 -16.31 12.88 -1.36
N VAL A 208 -17.53 13.37 -1.60
CA VAL A 208 -18.76 12.56 -1.40
C VAL A 208 -18.80 11.33 -2.32
N GLY A 209 -18.10 11.39 -3.47
CA GLY A 209 -18.04 10.29 -4.44
C GLY A 209 -17.07 9.16 -4.07
N GLU A 210 -16.23 9.35 -3.04
CA GLU A 210 -15.30 8.30 -2.61
C GLU A 210 -15.98 7.29 -1.66
N HIS A 211 -15.67 6.02 -1.89
CA HIS A 211 -16.15 4.93 -1.03
C HIS A 211 -15.37 4.89 0.27
N LEU A 212 -16.08 4.87 1.41
CA LEU A 212 -15.48 4.72 2.73
C LEU A 212 -15.29 3.25 3.07
N VAL A 213 -14.10 2.89 3.51
CA VAL A 213 -13.77 1.55 4.03
C VAL A 213 -14.11 1.45 5.52
N VAL A 214 -14.11 2.60 6.22
CA VAL A 214 -14.36 2.67 7.66
C VAL A 214 -15.84 2.89 7.96
N THR A 215 -16.29 2.34 9.10
CA THR A 215 -17.63 2.53 9.65
C THR A 215 -17.59 3.44 10.88
N ASP A 216 -18.72 4.03 11.21
CA ASP A 216 -18.83 4.88 12.40
C ASP A 216 -18.57 4.06 13.68
N GLY A 217 -17.73 4.61 14.55
CA GLY A 217 -17.32 3.94 15.80
C GLY A 217 -16.18 2.93 15.67
N MET A 218 -15.66 2.68 14.48
CA MET A 218 -14.52 1.77 14.26
C MET A 218 -13.24 2.33 14.86
N VAL A 219 -12.44 1.50 15.50
CA VAL A 219 -11.09 1.83 15.98
C VAL A 219 -10.10 1.51 14.86
N ILE A 220 -9.27 2.48 14.51
CA ILE A 220 -8.28 2.39 13.44
C ILE A 220 -6.89 2.74 13.95
N ASN A 221 -5.88 2.16 13.31
CA ASN A 221 -4.48 2.44 13.58
C ASN A 221 -3.91 3.49 12.60
N ALA A 222 -2.80 4.11 12.98
CA ALA A 222 -2.08 4.99 12.07
C ALA A 222 -1.66 4.23 10.80
N GLY A 223 -1.99 4.80 9.64
CA GLY A 223 -1.72 4.20 8.33
C GLY A 223 -2.83 3.30 7.78
N ASP A 224 -3.98 3.21 8.45
CA ASP A 224 -5.14 2.49 7.92
C ASP A 224 -5.88 3.35 6.89
N LYS A 225 -6.55 2.69 5.94
CA LYS A 225 -7.31 3.36 4.88
C LYS A 225 -8.65 3.89 5.41
N LEU A 226 -8.94 5.14 5.10
CA LEU A 226 -10.27 5.72 5.30
C LEU A 226 -11.16 5.54 4.07
N THR A 227 -10.56 5.66 2.87
CA THR A 227 -11.26 5.46 1.59
C THR A 227 -10.70 4.27 0.84
N ASP A 228 -11.50 3.74 -0.07
CA ASP A 228 -11.04 2.72 -1.01
C ASP A 228 -9.99 3.32 -1.95
N GLY A 229 -9.09 2.47 -2.43
CA GLY A 229 -8.02 2.89 -3.32
C GLY A 229 -6.65 2.33 -2.93
N VAL A 230 -5.63 2.84 -3.60
CA VAL A 230 -4.25 2.41 -3.45
C VAL A 230 -3.50 3.35 -2.52
N ILE A 231 -2.77 2.81 -1.54
CA ILE A 231 -1.94 3.63 -0.66
C ILE A 231 -0.70 4.11 -1.41
N SER A 232 -0.34 5.38 -1.21
CA SER A 232 0.92 5.93 -1.74
C SER A 232 2.10 5.49 -0.87
N PRO A 233 3.22 5.04 -1.45
CA PRO A 233 4.44 4.75 -0.69
C PRO A 233 4.95 5.95 0.13
N HIS A 234 4.71 7.18 -0.34
CA HIS A 234 5.06 8.41 0.37
C HIS A 234 4.31 8.56 1.69
N ASP A 235 3.02 8.18 1.73
CA ASP A 235 2.22 8.27 2.95
C ASP A 235 2.68 7.23 3.98
N ILE A 236 2.99 6.02 3.52
CA ILE A 236 3.53 4.98 4.42
C ILE A 236 4.87 5.43 5.00
N LEU A 237 5.74 6.00 4.17
CA LEU A 237 7.03 6.53 4.64
C LEU A 237 6.86 7.61 5.72
N SER A 238 5.90 8.52 5.53
CA SER A 238 5.65 9.61 6.49
C SER A 238 4.96 9.17 7.78
N ILE A 239 4.12 8.12 7.72
CA ILE A 239 3.28 7.68 8.85
C ILE A 239 3.94 6.52 9.61
N LYS A 240 4.33 5.46 8.88
CA LYS A 240 4.85 4.22 9.47
C LYS A 240 6.37 4.12 9.46
N GLY A 241 7.04 4.98 8.69
CA GLY A 241 8.50 5.03 8.61
C GLY A 241 9.12 4.22 7.48
N LEU A 242 10.47 4.16 7.49
CA LEU A 242 11.28 3.64 6.38
C LEU A 242 11.04 2.15 6.13
N VAL A 243 11.14 1.32 7.17
CA VAL A 243 11.08 -0.14 7.05
C VAL A 243 9.74 -0.61 6.49
N GLU A 244 8.66 -0.06 7.00
CA GLU A 244 7.30 -0.37 6.52
C GLU A 244 7.08 0.06 5.06
N ALA A 245 7.66 1.20 4.65
CA ALA A 245 7.58 1.67 3.28
C ALA A 245 8.37 0.76 2.31
N GLU A 246 9.56 0.31 2.71
CA GLU A 246 10.36 -0.66 1.96
C GLU A 246 9.62 -1.99 1.80
N GLN A 247 9.07 -2.52 2.89
CA GLN A 247 8.31 -3.76 2.89
C GLN A 247 7.04 -3.66 2.03
N TYR A 248 6.31 -2.56 2.14
CA TYR A 248 5.11 -2.32 1.32
C TYR A 248 5.41 -2.36 -0.18
N ILE A 249 6.50 -1.73 -0.63
CA ILE A 249 6.88 -1.76 -2.05
C ILE A 249 7.26 -3.18 -2.46
N LEU A 250 8.06 -3.89 -1.65
CA LEU A 250 8.45 -5.27 -1.89
C LEU A 250 7.23 -6.17 -2.05
N GLU A 251 6.33 -6.16 -1.07
CA GLU A 251 5.13 -6.99 -1.07
C GLU A 251 4.19 -6.67 -2.24
N SER A 252 3.97 -5.35 -2.51
CA SER A 252 3.12 -4.92 -3.61
C SER A 252 3.65 -5.35 -4.99
N VAL A 253 4.96 -5.28 -5.20
CA VAL A 253 5.60 -5.74 -6.44
C VAL A 253 5.54 -7.26 -6.54
N GLN A 254 5.87 -7.97 -5.47
CA GLN A 254 5.79 -9.44 -5.42
C GLN A 254 4.37 -9.95 -5.67
N GLN A 255 3.37 -9.27 -5.13
CA GLN A 255 1.97 -9.64 -5.35
C GLN A 255 1.62 -9.62 -6.84
N VAL A 256 2.01 -8.54 -7.56
CA VAL A 256 1.78 -8.45 -9.00
C VAL A 256 2.44 -9.61 -9.78
N TYR A 257 3.67 -9.98 -9.42
CA TYR A 257 4.34 -11.13 -10.06
C TYR A 257 3.69 -12.46 -9.71
N ARG A 258 3.29 -12.67 -8.45
CA ARG A 258 2.58 -13.88 -8.01
C ARG A 258 1.24 -14.04 -8.72
N ASP A 259 0.48 -12.95 -8.87
CA ASP A 259 -0.81 -12.96 -9.58
C ASP A 259 -0.67 -13.38 -11.04
N GLN A 260 0.51 -13.16 -11.64
CA GLN A 260 0.84 -13.63 -12.98
C GLN A 260 1.54 -15.00 -13.02
N GLY A 261 1.66 -15.68 -11.87
CA GLY A 261 2.29 -16.99 -11.76
C GLY A 261 3.82 -16.95 -11.88
N VAL A 262 4.44 -15.77 -11.78
CA VAL A 262 5.91 -15.62 -11.86
C VAL A 262 6.47 -15.55 -10.45
N THR A 263 7.45 -16.40 -10.15
CA THR A 263 8.18 -16.39 -8.87
C THR A 263 9.49 -15.64 -9.03
N VAL A 264 9.66 -14.55 -8.27
CA VAL A 264 10.89 -13.75 -8.23
C VAL A 264 11.43 -13.79 -6.80
N ASN A 265 12.75 -13.95 -6.63
CA ASN A 265 13.34 -13.88 -5.32
C ASN A 265 13.34 -12.42 -4.82
N ASP A 266 12.99 -12.22 -3.56
CA ASP A 266 12.88 -10.91 -2.92
C ASP A 266 14.14 -10.05 -3.06
N LYS A 267 15.33 -10.68 -3.05
CA LYS A 267 16.63 -9.99 -3.17
C LYS A 267 16.75 -9.11 -4.41
N HIS A 268 16.14 -9.50 -5.53
CA HIS A 268 16.17 -8.71 -6.76
C HIS A 268 15.41 -7.39 -6.60
N ILE A 269 14.29 -7.42 -5.87
CA ILE A 269 13.46 -6.24 -5.60
C ILE A 269 14.07 -5.41 -4.49
N GLU A 270 14.54 -6.02 -3.41
CA GLU A 270 15.20 -5.36 -2.28
C GLU A 270 16.37 -4.48 -2.70
N VAL A 271 17.19 -4.95 -3.65
CA VAL A 271 18.32 -4.16 -4.19
C VAL A 271 17.83 -2.88 -4.86
N ILE A 272 16.72 -2.94 -5.60
CA ILE A 272 16.12 -1.78 -6.26
C ILE A 272 15.53 -0.82 -5.20
N VAL A 273 14.74 -1.35 -4.28
CA VAL A 273 14.11 -0.58 -3.19
C VAL A 273 15.16 0.14 -2.35
N LYS A 274 16.26 -0.53 -1.99
CA LYS A 274 17.39 0.10 -1.30
C LYS A 274 17.93 1.34 -2.03
N GLN A 275 18.01 1.32 -3.36
CA GLN A 275 18.45 2.48 -4.13
C GLN A 275 17.41 3.61 -4.12
N MET A 276 16.11 3.30 -4.05
CA MET A 276 15.04 4.29 -3.98
C MET A 276 15.07 5.09 -2.67
N PHE A 277 15.51 4.49 -1.56
CA PHE A 277 15.60 5.11 -0.24
C PHE A 277 17.03 5.55 0.15
N ARG A 278 17.94 5.62 -0.81
CA ARG A 278 19.34 5.99 -0.59
C ARG A 278 19.50 7.44 -0.14
N LYS A 279 18.62 8.34 -0.58
CA LYS A 279 18.70 9.78 -0.32
C LYS A 279 17.86 10.18 0.89
N ILE A 280 18.35 11.23 1.54
CA ILE A 280 17.69 11.87 2.68
C ILE A 280 17.55 13.37 2.44
N LYS A 281 16.60 14.00 3.10
CA LYS A 281 16.41 15.46 3.09
C LYS A 281 16.79 16.01 4.48
N ILE A 282 17.66 16.98 4.50
CA ILE A 282 18.10 17.64 5.74
C ILE A 282 16.97 18.52 6.26
N THR A 283 16.59 18.34 7.53
CA THR A 283 15.63 19.19 8.24
C THR A 283 16.32 20.26 9.09
N ASN A 284 17.47 19.90 9.70
CA ASN A 284 18.28 20.83 10.47
C ASN A 284 19.76 20.53 10.17
N SER A 285 20.47 21.51 9.67
CA SER A 285 21.89 21.35 9.29
C SER A 285 22.87 21.24 10.47
N GLY A 286 22.42 21.60 11.68
CA GLY A 286 23.32 21.64 12.86
C GLY A 286 24.51 22.55 12.65
N ASP A 287 25.72 22.02 12.90
CA ASP A 287 27.00 22.72 12.68
C ASP A 287 27.73 22.21 11.42
N SER A 288 27.00 21.60 10.48
CA SER A 288 27.54 21.12 9.20
C SER A 288 27.61 22.24 8.15
N LEU A 289 28.26 21.95 7.01
CA LEU A 289 28.31 22.85 5.87
C LEU A 289 27.14 22.74 4.91
N TYR A 290 26.23 21.79 5.15
CA TYR A 290 25.07 21.55 4.31
C TYR A 290 23.95 22.57 4.59
N LEU A 291 23.10 22.75 3.58
CA LEU A 291 21.93 23.63 3.70
C LEU A 291 20.70 22.86 4.17
N GLU A 292 19.79 23.56 4.84
CA GLU A 292 18.46 23.02 5.13
C GLU A 292 17.73 22.72 3.81
N GLU A 293 16.93 21.64 3.80
CA GLU A 293 16.22 21.13 2.63
C GLU A 293 17.09 20.48 1.54
N GLU A 294 18.40 20.46 1.72
CA GLU A 294 19.31 19.80 0.80
C GLU A 294 19.10 18.27 0.80
N VAL A 295 19.26 17.65 -0.38
CA VAL A 295 19.09 16.20 -0.55
C VAL A 295 20.47 15.58 -0.76
N ILE A 296 20.90 14.81 0.22
CA ILE A 296 22.20 14.15 0.23
C ILE A 296 22.07 12.63 0.39
N ASP A 297 23.17 11.92 0.24
CA ASP A 297 23.23 10.49 0.52
C ASP A 297 23.20 10.24 2.02
N LYS A 298 22.41 9.25 2.45
CA LYS A 298 22.33 8.84 3.86
C LYS A 298 23.72 8.49 4.42
N ARG A 299 24.52 7.73 3.66
CA ARG A 299 25.88 7.36 4.07
C ARG A 299 26.78 8.59 4.32
N THR A 300 26.67 9.59 3.45
CA THR A 300 27.44 10.84 3.59
C THR A 300 27.04 11.61 4.85
N ALA A 301 25.71 11.70 5.11
CA ALA A 301 25.19 12.32 6.32
C ALA A 301 25.63 11.59 7.60
N ASP A 302 25.60 10.26 7.57
CA ASP A 302 26.00 9.46 8.74
C ASP A 302 27.51 9.62 9.05
N LEU A 303 28.37 9.62 8.03
CA LEU A 303 29.80 9.88 8.19
C LEU A 303 30.09 11.29 8.75
N GLU A 304 29.40 12.31 8.24
CA GLU A 304 29.55 13.68 8.74
C GLU A 304 29.01 13.79 10.17
N ASN A 305 27.93 13.12 10.51
CA ASN A 305 27.38 13.06 11.86
C ASN A 305 28.35 12.39 12.84
N GLU A 306 29.05 11.34 12.45
CA GLU A 306 30.12 10.73 13.25
C GLU A 306 31.28 11.72 13.50
N ALA A 307 31.69 12.44 12.46
CA ALA A 307 32.75 13.45 12.57
C ALA A 307 32.33 14.63 13.45
N LEU A 308 31.10 15.09 13.38
CA LEU A 308 30.53 16.16 14.21
C LEU A 308 30.42 15.73 15.69
N LYS A 309 29.92 14.50 15.93
CA LYS A 309 29.85 13.90 17.27
C LYS A 309 31.24 13.82 17.91
N ALA A 310 32.26 13.37 17.17
CA ALA A 310 33.64 13.32 17.65
C ALA A 310 34.21 14.71 18.06
N LYS A 311 33.70 15.79 17.43
CA LYS A 311 34.06 17.17 17.72
C LYS A 311 33.16 17.84 18.77
N GLY A 312 32.16 17.14 19.31
CA GLY A 312 31.17 17.68 20.27
C GLY A 312 30.23 18.75 19.68
N LYS A 313 30.01 18.73 18.36
CA LYS A 313 29.15 19.65 17.63
C LYS A 313 27.76 19.10 17.42
N ARG A 314 26.79 19.97 17.05
CA ARG A 314 25.45 19.57 16.74
C ARG A 314 25.41 18.77 15.43
N VAL A 315 24.69 17.64 15.45
CA VAL A 315 24.54 16.72 14.31
C VAL A 315 23.48 17.19 13.33
N ILE A 316 23.53 16.65 12.11
CA ILE A 316 22.52 16.85 11.07
C ILE A 316 21.29 16.03 11.45
N GLU A 317 20.11 16.66 11.44
CA GLU A 317 18.82 15.97 11.51
C GLU A 317 18.24 15.86 10.10
N TYR A 318 17.72 14.68 9.76
CA TYR A 318 17.24 14.40 8.42
C TYR A 318 16.01 13.47 8.43
N ILE A 319 15.23 13.54 7.37
CA ILE A 319 14.14 12.63 7.08
C ILE A 319 14.47 11.80 5.84
N PRO A 320 14.12 10.50 5.81
CA PRO A 320 14.25 9.68 4.61
C PRO A 320 13.28 10.16 3.54
N ILE A 321 13.71 10.10 2.29
CA ILE A 321 12.87 10.38 1.13
C ILE A 321 12.87 9.20 0.18
N ILE A 322 11.75 8.99 -0.51
CA ILE A 322 11.65 8.02 -1.59
C ILE A 322 11.87 8.71 -2.93
N GLN A 323 12.72 8.13 -3.76
CA GLN A 323 12.93 8.58 -5.15
C GLN A 323 12.58 7.44 -6.11
N GLY A 324 11.90 7.76 -7.22
CA GLY A 324 11.72 6.83 -8.31
C GLY A 324 13.07 6.40 -8.91
N ILE A 325 13.12 5.19 -9.47
CA ILE A 325 14.36 4.60 -10.01
C ILE A 325 15.03 5.49 -11.06
N THR A 326 14.26 6.13 -11.93
CA THR A 326 14.78 7.06 -12.95
C THR A 326 15.47 8.25 -12.30
N LYS A 327 14.85 8.88 -11.29
CA LYS A 327 15.43 10.02 -10.57
C LYS A 327 16.64 9.58 -9.73
N ALA A 328 16.58 8.41 -9.10
CA ALA A 328 17.69 7.85 -8.33
C ALA A 328 18.90 7.57 -9.23
N ALA A 329 18.69 7.09 -10.46
CA ALA A 329 19.76 6.82 -11.43
C ALA A 329 20.45 8.10 -11.95
N VAL A 330 19.74 9.23 -12.04
CA VAL A 330 20.30 10.53 -12.44
C VAL A 330 21.00 11.21 -11.27
N ASN A 331 20.51 11.01 -10.04
CA ASN A 331 21.05 11.64 -8.82
C ASN A 331 22.13 10.79 -8.13
N THR A 332 22.89 10.01 -8.89
CA THR A 332 24.05 9.25 -8.36
C THR A 332 25.24 10.15 -8.08
N GLU A 333 26.17 9.70 -7.25
CA GLU A 333 27.42 10.41 -6.97
C GLU A 333 28.32 10.51 -8.21
N SER A 334 28.35 9.43 -9.02
CA SER A 334 29.11 9.41 -10.28
C SER A 334 28.36 10.18 -11.36
N PHE A 335 28.88 11.33 -11.74
CA PHE A 335 28.32 12.13 -12.85
C PHE A 335 28.52 11.44 -14.21
N ILE A 336 29.54 10.59 -14.39
CA ILE A 336 29.76 9.81 -15.59
C ILE A 336 28.62 8.80 -15.75
N SER A 337 28.29 8.07 -14.70
CA SER A 337 27.18 7.12 -14.68
C SER A 337 25.84 7.81 -14.97
N ALA A 338 25.57 8.93 -14.30
CA ALA A 338 24.36 9.72 -14.50
C ALA A 338 24.24 10.24 -15.94
N ALA A 339 25.29 10.86 -16.48
CA ALA A 339 25.31 11.42 -17.82
C ALA A 339 25.12 10.37 -18.93
N SER A 340 25.56 9.12 -18.67
CA SER A 340 25.36 8.04 -19.64
C SER A 340 23.94 7.47 -19.67
N PHE A 341 23.08 7.86 -18.73
CA PHE A 341 21.70 7.36 -18.64
C PHE A 341 20.71 8.33 -19.32
N GLN A 342 20.57 9.53 -18.78
CA GLN A 342 19.66 10.56 -19.29
C GLN A 342 20.20 11.98 -18.99
N GLU A 343 19.66 13.00 -19.65
CA GLU A 343 19.99 14.41 -19.41
C GLU A 343 21.50 14.72 -19.49
N THR A 344 22.21 14.08 -20.42
CA THR A 344 23.69 14.14 -20.53
C THR A 344 24.25 15.56 -20.42
N THR A 345 23.70 16.50 -21.22
CA THR A 345 24.19 17.88 -21.24
C THR A 345 24.00 18.58 -19.90
N LYS A 346 22.84 18.42 -19.28
CA LYS A 346 22.51 19.03 -17.99
C LYS A 346 23.39 18.48 -16.86
N VAL A 347 23.55 17.15 -16.81
CA VAL A 347 24.39 16.50 -15.80
C VAL A 347 25.85 16.91 -15.91
N LEU A 348 26.41 16.93 -17.14
CA LEU A 348 27.79 17.33 -17.35
C LEU A 348 28.01 18.82 -17.07
N SER A 349 27.08 19.68 -17.46
CA SER A 349 27.17 21.12 -17.18
C SER A 349 27.14 21.39 -15.67
N ASN A 350 26.23 20.76 -14.93
CA ASN A 350 26.14 20.91 -13.50
C ASN A 350 27.40 20.38 -12.80
N ALA A 351 27.88 19.20 -13.19
CA ALA A 351 29.10 18.62 -12.65
C ALA A 351 30.33 19.52 -12.89
N ALA A 352 30.40 20.17 -14.07
CA ALA A 352 31.46 21.12 -14.38
C ALA A 352 31.39 22.41 -13.53
N ILE A 353 30.18 22.95 -13.32
CA ILE A 353 29.95 24.13 -12.49
C ILE A 353 30.28 23.84 -11.02
N GLU A 354 29.88 22.68 -10.51
CA GLU A 354 30.11 22.26 -9.15
C GLU A 354 31.56 21.75 -8.91
N GLY A 355 32.34 21.54 -9.98
CA GLY A 355 33.68 20.97 -9.89
C GLY A 355 33.69 19.55 -9.34
N LYS A 356 32.68 18.73 -9.64
CA LYS A 356 32.57 17.36 -9.13
C LYS A 356 33.71 16.48 -9.56
N ILE A 357 34.17 15.63 -8.65
CA ILE A 357 35.20 14.61 -8.90
C ILE A 357 34.50 13.23 -8.84
N ASP A 358 34.60 12.47 -9.93
CA ASP A 358 34.13 11.09 -9.97
C ASP A 358 35.22 10.17 -9.41
N ARG A 359 34.92 9.43 -8.35
CA ARG A 359 35.87 8.53 -7.68
C ARG A 359 35.96 7.15 -8.36
N LEU A 360 35.14 6.88 -9.36
CA LEU A 360 35.11 5.60 -10.10
C LEU A 360 34.87 4.37 -9.20
N GLU A 361 33.99 4.52 -8.21
CA GLU A 361 33.67 3.46 -7.25
C GLU A 361 32.65 2.42 -7.81
N GLY A 362 31.85 2.78 -8.81
CA GLY A 362 30.85 1.91 -9.39
C GLY A 362 31.35 1.12 -10.61
N LEU A 363 30.45 0.32 -11.18
CA LEU A 363 30.78 -0.52 -12.33
C LEU A 363 30.74 0.26 -13.64
N LYS A 364 29.69 1.05 -13.85
CA LYS A 364 29.38 1.70 -15.12
C LYS A 364 30.43 2.72 -15.56
N GLU A 365 30.85 3.58 -14.64
CA GLU A 365 31.89 4.59 -14.90
C GLU A 365 33.26 3.94 -15.24
N ASN A 366 33.61 2.85 -14.57
CA ASN A 366 34.85 2.11 -14.90
C ASN A 366 34.79 1.47 -16.27
N VAL A 367 33.64 0.90 -16.64
CA VAL A 367 33.43 0.32 -17.98
C VAL A 367 33.53 1.40 -19.07
N ILE A 368 32.91 2.56 -18.83
CA ILE A 368 32.93 3.68 -19.79
C ILE A 368 34.36 4.17 -20.05
N ILE A 369 35.20 4.28 -18.99
CA ILE A 369 36.57 4.75 -19.08
C ILE A 369 37.53 3.64 -19.54
N GLY A 370 37.08 2.39 -19.59
CA GLY A 370 37.93 1.24 -19.98
C GLY A 370 38.81 0.72 -18.86
N LYS A 371 38.50 1.00 -17.60
CA LYS A 371 39.18 0.43 -16.43
C LYS A 371 38.55 -0.88 -16.00
N ARG A 372 39.27 -1.67 -15.21
CA ARG A 372 38.70 -2.87 -14.58
C ARG A 372 37.60 -2.48 -13.61
N ILE A 373 36.52 -3.23 -13.60
CA ILE A 373 35.43 -3.03 -12.64
C ILE A 373 35.89 -3.41 -11.23
N PRO A 374 35.47 -2.69 -10.18
CA PRO A 374 35.82 -2.97 -8.78
C PRO A 374 35.00 -4.16 -8.23
N ALA A 375 34.97 -5.26 -8.97
CA ALA A 375 34.29 -6.50 -8.62
C ALA A 375 35.00 -7.71 -9.19
N GLY A 376 34.82 -8.87 -8.54
CA GLY A 376 35.53 -10.10 -8.96
C GLY A 376 37.05 -9.94 -8.92
N THR A 377 37.72 -10.29 -10.00
CA THR A 377 39.19 -10.17 -10.14
C THR A 377 39.72 -8.73 -10.17
N GLY A 378 38.85 -7.75 -10.32
CA GLY A 378 39.18 -6.30 -10.22
C GLY A 378 39.06 -5.73 -8.81
N PHE A 379 38.63 -6.53 -7.84
CA PHE A 379 38.56 -6.09 -6.44
C PHE A 379 39.96 -5.96 -5.86
N GLY A 380 40.22 -4.91 -5.07
CA GLY A 380 41.57 -4.50 -4.62
C GLY A 380 42.44 -5.62 -4.01
N ILE A 381 41.83 -6.58 -3.33
CA ILE A 381 42.51 -7.76 -2.77
C ILE A 381 43.20 -8.60 -3.85
N TYR A 382 42.64 -8.64 -5.08
CA TYR A 382 43.21 -9.41 -6.18
C TYR A 382 44.16 -8.60 -7.06
N THR A 383 44.18 -7.26 -6.97
CA THR A 383 45.11 -6.41 -7.73
C THR A 383 46.52 -6.46 -7.18
N ASP A 384 46.68 -6.81 -5.91
CA ASP A 384 47.99 -6.95 -5.27
C ASP A 384 48.68 -8.30 -5.51
N ILE A 385 47.91 -9.27 -6.04
CA ILE A 385 48.45 -10.56 -6.50
C ILE A 385 49.10 -10.32 -7.88
N ASN A 386 50.31 -9.80 -7.92
CA ASN A 386 51.09 -9.67 -9.13
C ASN A 386 51.97 -10.92 -9.26
N PRO A 387 51.67 -11.85 -10.19
CA PRO A 387 52.46 -13.09 -10.35
C PRO A 387 53.95 -12.82 -10.63
N ALA A 388 54.26 -11.66 -11.18
CA ALA A 388 55.66 -11.23 -11.39
C ALA A 388 56.41 -10.85 -10.11
N LYS A 389 55.71 -10.63 -8.97
CA LYS A 389 56.35 -10.41 -7.68
C LYS A 389 56.60 -11.70 -6.88
N ALA A 390 55.85 -12.77 -7.19
CA ALA A 390 56.00 -14.06 -6.51
C ALA A 390 57.29 -14.80 -6.91
N GLU A 391 57.85 -14.52 -8.09
CA GLU A 391 59.12 -15.14 -8.58
C GLU A 391 60.40 -14.46 -8.07
N LYS A 392 60.29 -13.34 -7.33
CA LYS A 392 61.49 -12.62 -6.82
C LYS A 392 61.79 -12.85 -5.34
N THR A 393 61.13 -13.75 -4.67
CA THR A 393 61.34 -14.08 -3.26
C THR A 393 62.01 -15.41 -3.02
N GLU A 394 62.52 -16.07 -4.08
CA GLU A 394 63.31 -17.31 -4.02
C GLU A 394 64.70 -17.15 -4.67
N GLU A 395 65.48 -16.11 -4.25
CA GLU A 395 66.93 -16.10 -4.40
C GLU A 395 67.58 -15.58 -3.12
#